data_924e1fa876afa0cd00cc2e6e2d890b28
#
_entry.id   924e1fa876afa0cd00cc2e6e2d890b28
#
_cell.length_a   1.000
_cell.length_b   1.000
_cell.length_c   1.000
_cell.angle_alpha   90.00
_cell.angle_beta   90.00
_cell.angle_gamma   90.00
#
_symmetry.space_group_name_H-M   'P 1'
#
loop_
_entity.id
_entity.type
_entity.pdbx_description
1 polymer ?
#
loop_
_entity_poly.entity_id
_entity_poly.type
_entity_poly.pdbx_seq_one_letter_code
_entity_poly.pdbx_strand_id
1 'polypeptide(L)'
;DGNEAKRLVKKSMYKLLAAAFKREYPWGILTGIRPVKIVHKLMNNMVPSTVIPERLAEEYLISRDRAELAVKIADIERPFVYPYNNREISIYIGIPFCPSRCDYCSFTSNSINVYRRYIEPYMEKLMEEIRRVSEFLNINGFKVQTIYIGGGTPTALNAQQLERLIKCIGNSFGRQECEFTCEAGRPDSITKEK
;
A
#
# COMPACT_ATOMS: atom_id res chain seq x y z
N ASP A 1 8.23 27.72 -6.77
CA ASP A 1 7.80 26.63 -5.90
C ASP A 1 9.01 25.74 -5.56
N GLY A 2 9.25 25.51 -4.26
CA GLY A 2 10.42 24.74 -3.80
C GLY A 2 10.47 23.31 -4.36
N ASN A 3 9.35 22.72 -4.73
CA ASN A 3 9.28 21.40 -5.34
C ASN A 3 9.75 21.40 -6.80
N GLU A 4 9.49 22.46 -7.52
CA GLU A 4 9.96 22.62 -8.91
C GLU A 4 11.47 22.82 -8.96
N ALA A 5 12.03 23.66 -8.10
CA ALA A 5 13.47 23.84 -7.99
C ALA A 5 14.19 22.53 -7.67
N LYS A 6 13.68 21.74 -6.70
CA LYS A 6 14.21 20.41 -6.40
C LYS A 6 14.15 19.46 -7.59
N ARG A 7 13.07 19.48 -8.38
CA ARG A 7 12.93 18.66 -9.58
C ARG A 7 13.97 19.04 -10.64
N LEU A 8 14.16 20.33 -10.88
CA LEU A 8 15.15 20.82 -11.86
C LEU A 8 16.57 20.41 -11.46
N VAL A 9 16.94 20.56 -10.18
CA VAL A 9 18.27 20.13 -9.69
C VAL A 9 18.43 18.62 -9.90
N LYS A 10 17.43 17.80 -9.51
CA LYS A 10 17.48 16.34 -9.73
C LYS A 10 17.64 15.98 -11.21
N LYS A 11 16.92 16.68 -12.12
CA LYS A 11 17.06 16.46 -13.56
C LYS A 11 18.46 16.77 -14.07
N SER A 12 19.04 17.88 -13.65
CA SER A 12 20.39 18.28 -14.05
C SER A 12 21.44 17.28 -13.55
N MET A 13 21.36 16.90 -12.27
CA MET A 13 22.24 15.89 -11.68
C MET A 13 22.10 14.53 -12.40
N TYR A 14 20.88 14.08 -12.64
CA TYR A 14 20.64 12.82 -13.32
C TYR A 14 21.28 12.81 -14.73
N LYS A 15 21.04 13.87 -15.53
CA LYS A 15 21.63 13.99 -16.87
C LYS A 15 23.15 13.95 -16.85
N LEU A 16 23.80 14.67 -15.94
CA LEU A 16 25.26 14.66 -15.78
C LEU A 16 25.78 13.26 -15.42
N LEU A 17 25.14 12.60 -14.44
CA LEU A 17 25.54 11.26 -14.01
C LEU A 17 25.28 10.21 -15.09
N ALA A 18 24.12 10.26 -15.75
CA ALA A 18 23.79 9.36 -16.84
C ALA A 18 24.81 9.46 -18.01
N ALA A 19 25.21 10.69 -18.36
CA ALA A 19 26.26 10.91 -19.35
C ALA A 19 27.64 10.40 -18.90
N ALA A 20 28.03 10.68 -17.65
CA ALA A 20 29.31 10.26 -17.10
C ALA A 20 29.44 8.74 -17.00
N PHE A 21 28.38 8.06 -16.54
CA PHE A 21 28.36 6.61 -16.36
C PHE A 21 27.82 5.84 -17.57
N LYS A 22 27.40 6.54 -18.64
CA LYS A 22 26.77 5.94 -19.85
C LYS A 22 25.62 4.98 -19.49
N ARG A 23 24.80 5.37 -18.52
CA ARG A 23 23.73 4.53 -18.00
C ARG A 23 22.49 5.38 -17.69
N GLU A 24 21.33 4.93 -18.21
CA GLU A 24 20.03 5.50 -17.93
C GLU A 24 19.18 4.50 -17.12
N TYR A 25 18.28 5.04 -16.29
CA TYR A 25 17.38 4.23 -15.48
C TYR A 25 15.93 4.45 -15.94
N PRO A 26 15.13 3.37 -16.05
CA PRO A 26 13.79 3.47 -16.65
C PRO A 26 12.84 4.43 -15.91
N TRP A 27 13.04 4.61 -14.60
CA TRP A 27 12.22 5.51 -13.79
C TRP A 27 12.79 6.93 -13.66
N GLY A 28 13.85 7.25 -14.38
CA GLY A 28 14.47 8.57 -14.38
C GLY A 28 14.79 9.09 -12.99
N ILE A 29 14.28 10.28 -12.65
CA ILE A 29 14.48 10.91 -11.35
C ILE A 29 13.45 10.51 -10.28
N LEU A 30 12.48 9.65 -10.62
CA LEU A 30 11.52 9.13 -9.65
C LEU A 30 12.14 8.02 -8.81
N THR A 31 12.27 8.28 -7.51
CA THR A 31 12.80 7.33 -6.54
C THR A 31 11.86 7.23 -5.36
N GLY A 32 11.46 6.00 -4.99
CA GLY A 32 10.61 5.72 -3.82
C GLY A 32 9.22 6.34 -3.86
N ILE A 33 8.75 6.77 -5.03
CA ILE A 33 7.44 7.41 -5.23
C ILE A 33 6.51 6.45 -5.99
N ARG A 34 5.23 6.55 -5.73
CA ARG A 34 4.18 5.86 -6.50
C ARG A 34 3.92 6.66 -7.79
N PRO A 35 4.45 6.27 -8.96
CA PRO A 35 4.32 7.04 -10.20
C PRO A 35 2.87 7.21 -10.65
N VAL A 36 2.03 6.21 -10.40
CA VAL A 36 0.59 6.23 -10.71
C VAL A 36 -0.14 7.39 -10.00
N LYS A 37 0.28 7.81 -8.79
CA LYS A 37 -0.28 9.00 -8.14
C LYS A 37 -0.09 10.29 -8.94
N ILE A 38 1.03 10.41 -9.66
CA ILE A 38 1.30 11.57 -10.52
C ILE A 38 0.35 11.53 -11.72
N VAL A 39 0.15 10.35 -12.30
CA VAL A 39 -0.79 10.14 -13.41
C VAL A 39 -2.21 10.52 -12.98
N HIS A 40 -2.70 9.99 -11.87
CA HIS A 40 -4.03 10.36 -11.35
C HIS A 40 -4.18 11.86 -11.11
N LYS A 41 -3.13 12.53 -10.60
CA LYS A 41 -3.15 13.99 -10.44
C LYS A 41 -3.27 14.73 -11.78
N LEU A 42 -2.56 14.26 -12.82
CA LEU A 42 -2.66 14.83 -14.16
C LEU A 42 -4.05 14.60 -14.77
N MET A 43 -4.60 13.39 -14.64
CA MET A 43 -5.95 13.08 -15.09
C MET A 43 -7.02 13.92 -14.36
N ASN A 44 -6.87 14.14 -13.05
CA ASN A 44 -7.76 15.01 -12.28
C ASN A 44 -7.69 16.47 -12.73
N ASN A 45 -6.55 16.89 -13.27
CA ASN A 45 -6.36 18.20 -13.91
C ASN A 45 -6.75 18.19 -15.39
N MET A 46 -7.56 17.20 -15.84
CA MET A 46 -8.09 17.08 -17.19
C MET A 46 -7.01 16.94 -18.30
N VAL A 47 -5.81 16.47 -17.94
CA VAL A 47 -4.77 16.15 -18.94
C VAL A 47 -5.14 14.84 -19.64
N PRO A 48 -5.24 14.80 -20.97
CA PRO A 48 -5.57 13.59 -21.72
C PRO A 48 -4.55 12.46 -21.47
N SER A 49 -5.02 11.23 -21.28
CA SER A 49 -4.16 10.05 -21.03
C SER A 49 -3.11 9.86 -22.16
N THR A 50 -3.43 10.26 -23.39
CA THR A 50 -2.52 10.18 -24.53
C THR A 50 -1.31 11.10 -24.45
N VAL A 51 -1.40 12.20 -23.70
CA VAL A 51 -0.34 13.22 -23.55
C VAL A 51 0.50 12.97 -22.28
N ILE A 52 -0.05 12.24 -21.32
CA ILE A 52 0.61 12.01 -20.02
C ILE A 52 1.97 11.32 -20.17
N PRO A 53 2.17 10.29 -21.05
CA PRO A 53 3.47 9.63 -21.17
C PRO A 53 4.59 10.58 -21.58
N GLU A 54 4.37 11.44 -22.58
CA GLU A 54 5.33 12.46 -23.01
C GLU A 54 5.66 13.42 -21.87
N ARG A 55 4.64 13.86 -21.17
CA ARG A 55 4.82 14.79 -20.04
C ARG A 55 5.63 14.16 -18.89
N LEU A 56 5.41 12.88 -18.57
CA LEU A 56 6.21 12.16 -17.58
C LEU A 56 7.67 12.00 -18.04
N ALA A 57 7.88 11.69 -19.32
CA ALA A 57 9.23 11.58 -19.89
C ALA A 57 9.96 12.92 -19.83
N GLU A 58 9.31 14.02 -20.17
CA GLU A 58 9.88 15.36 -20.10
C GLU A 58 10.16 15.82 -18.68
N GLU A 59 9.17 15.68 -17.79
CA GLU A 59 9.25 16.21 -16.42
C GLU A 59 10.13 15.38 -15.49
N TYR A 60 10.11 14.05 -15.64
CA TYR A 60 10.77 13.13 -14.71
C TYR A 60 11.84 12.24 -15.35
N LEU A 61 12.07 12.35 -16.64
CA LEU A 61 13.03 11.53 -17.40
C LEU A 61 12.73 10.03 -17.29
N ILE A 62 11.46 9.68 -17.21
CA ILE A 62 10.99 8.29 -17.21
C ILE A 62 11.04 7.77 -18.64
N SER A 63 11.44 6.51 -18.85
CA SER A 63 11.36 5.88 -20.16
C SER A 63 9.90 5.77 -20.62
N ARG A 64 9.70 5.83 -21.94
CA ARG A 64 8.36 5.86 -22.54
C ARG A 64 7.52 4.63 -22.15
N ASP A 65 8.13 3.44 -22.16
CA ASP A 65 7.49 2.18 -21.79
C ASP A 65 6.97 2.21 -20.34
N ARG A 66 7.74 2.81 -19.40
CA ARG A 66 7.34 2.96 -18.01
C ARG A 66 6.26 4.02 -17.80
N ALA A 67 6.33 5.10 -18.56
CA ALA A 67 5.30 6.12 -18.56
C ALA A 67 3.96 5.59 -19.07
N GLU A 68 3.97 4.86 -20.19
CA GLU A 68 2.78 4.19 -20.75
C GLU A 68 2.21 3.14 -19.78
N LEU A 69 3.09 2.33 -19.13
CA LEU A 69 2.67 1.38 -18.11
C LEU A 69 1.98 2.08 -16.91
N ALA A 70 2.53 3.21 -16.44
CA ALA A 70 1.94 3.96 -15.34
C ALA A 70 0.54 4.51 -15.70
N VAL A 71 0.36 4.98 -16.94
CA VAL A 71 -0.96 5.42 -17.44
C VAL A 71 -1.93 4.25 -17.52
N LYS A 72 -1.51 3.12 -18.09
CA LYS A 72 -2.35 1.91 -18.17
C LYS A 72 -2.82 1.42 -16.78
N ILE A 73 -1.92 1.44 -15.80
CA ILE A 73 -2.28 1.08 -14.41
C ILE A 73 -3.29 2.09 -13.85
N ALA A 74 -3.06 3.40 -14.04
CA ALA A 74 -3.97 4.43 -13.58
C ALA A 74 -5.37 4.30 -14.20
N ASP A 75 -5.47 3.99 -15.49
CA ASP A 75 -6.76 3.77 -16.16
C ASP A 75 -7.52 2.58 -15.56
N ILE A 76 -6.82 1.49 -15.21
CA ILE A 76 -7.39 0.31 -14.55
C ILE A 76 -7.84 0.63 -13.12
N GLU A 77 -7.03 1.36 -12.36
CA GLU A 77 -7.34 1.71 -10.97
C GLU A 77 -8.46 2.74 -10.83
N ARG A 78 -8.57 3.63 -11.84
CA ARG A 78 -9.43 4.82 -11.76
C ARG A 78 -10.89 4.55 -11.42
N PRO A 79 -11.59 3.55 -11.97
CA PRO A 79 -12.97 3.24 -11.60
C PRO A 79 -13.17 2.87 -10.13
N PHE A 80 -12.11 2.38 -9.47
CA PHE A 80 -12.15 1.96 -8.06
C PHE A 80 -11.74 3.09 -7.10
N VAL A 81 -10.96 4.07 -7.60
CA VAL A 81 -10.40 5.16 -6.77
C VAL A 81 -11.17 6.47 -6.97
N TYR A 82 -11.84 6.65 -8.12
CA TYR A 82 -12.54 7.88 -8.49
C TYR A 82 -13.93 7.58 -9.07
N PRO A 83 -14.94 8.46 -8.83
CA PRO A 83 -14.80 9.68 -8.02
C PRO A 83 -14.54 9.36 -6.55
N TYR A 84 -13.74 10.17 -5.90
CA TYR A 84 -13.45 9.98 -4.48
C TYR A 84 -14.71 10.16 -3.64
N ASN A 85 -15.07 9.13 -2.89
CA ASN A 85 -16.19 9.17 -1.97
C ASN A 85 -15.66 9.32 -0.53
N ASN A 86 -15.90 10.45 0.09
CA ASN A 86 -15.44 10.75 1.45
C ASN A 86 -16.21 9.97 2.55
N ARG A 87 -17.25 9.20 2.18
CA ARG A 87 -17.96 8.27 3.07
C ARG A 87 -17.45 6.83 2.98
N GLU A 88 -16.58 6.55 2.02
CA GLU A 88 -15.91 5.25 1.88
C GLU A 88 -14.52 5.31 2.48
N ILE A 89 -14.17 4.27 3.24
CA ILE A 89 -12.87 4.16 3.91
C ILE A 89 -12.26 2.80 3.66
N SER A 90 -10.94 2.77 3.74
CA SER A 90 -10.14 1.55 3.75
C SER A 90 -9.59 1.29 5.14
N ILE A 91 -9.64 0.04 5.60
CA ILE A 91 -9.13 -0.37 6.91
C ILE A 91 -7.84 -1.14 6.71
N TYR A 92 -6.79 -0.70 7.40
CA TYR A 92 -5.53 -1.42 7.50
C TYR A 92 -5.37 -2.01 8.91
N ILE A 93 -5.19 -3.33 8.99
CA ILE A 93 -4.99 -4.07 10.24
C ILE A 93 -3.54 -4.54 10.29
N GLY A 94 -2.75 -4.01 11.22
CA GLY A 94 -1.32 -4.33 11.32
C GLY A 94 -1.08 -5.50 12.27
N ILE A 95 -0.33 -6.52 11.83
CA ILE A 95 0.18 -7.61 12.69
C ILE A 95 1.69 -7.41 12.83
N PRO A 96 2.19 -6.86 13.96
CA PRO A 96 3.58 -6.45 14.10
C PRO A 96 4.56 -7.60 14.42
N PHE A 97 4.14 -8.85 14.20
CA PHE A 97 4.94 -10.04 14.51
C PHE A 97 5.47 -10.70 13.25
N CYS A 98 6.68 -11.27 13.36
CA CYS A 98 7.32 -12.04 12.29
C CYS A 98 8.01 -13.27 12.87
N PRO A 99 8.15 -14.39 12.12
CA PRO A 99 8.98 -15.51 12.53
C PRO A 99 10.44 -15.09 12.75
N SER A 100 10.98 -14.29 11.85
CA SER A 100 12.31 -13.66 11.93
C SER A 100 12.29 -12.31 11.22
N ARG A 101 13.28 -11.45 11.46
CA ARG A 101 13.42 -10.18 10.75
C ARG A 101 14.21 -10.41 9.46
N CYS A 102 13.69 -9.94 8.35
CA CYS A 102 14.42 -9.92 7.07
C CYS A 102 15.45 -8.78 7.06
N ASP A 103 16.62 -9.00 6.46
CA ASP A 103 17.74 -8.05 6.47
C ASP A 103 17.39 -6.68 5.83
N TYR A 104 16.48 -6.68 4.87
CA TYR A 104 16.02 -5.48 4.17
C TYR A 104 14.78 -4.82 4.79
N CYS A 105 14.22 -5.38 5.90
CA CYS A 105 12.92 -4.95 6.41
C CYS A 105 13.03 -3.64 7.19
N SER A 106 12.25 -2.63 6.76
CA SER A 106 12.08 -1.35 7.44
C SER A 106 10.81 -1.23 8.27
N PHE A 107 9.92 -2.25 8.23
CA PHE A 107 8.68 -2.28 8.99
C PHE A 107 8.91 -2.69 10.45
N THR A 108 7.91 -2.39 11.30
CA THR A 108 7.86 -2.91 12.66
C THR A 108 7.76 -4.44 12.61
N SER A 109 8.81 -5.10 13.07
CA SER A 109 8.95 -6.55 13.02
C SER A 109 9.43 -7.05 14.37
N ASN A 110 8.51 -7.64 15.15
CA ASN A 110 8.80 -8.24 16.45
C ASN A 110 8.89 -9.76 16.29
N SER A 111 10.06 -10.33 16.61
CA SER A 111 10.24 -11.79 16.52
C SER A 111 9.28 -12.51 17.47
N ILE A 112 8.49 -13.47 16.93
CA ILE A 112 7.57 -14.29 17.72
C ILE A 112 8.29 -15.11 18.79
N ASN A 113 9.57 -15.44 18.61
CA ASN A 113 10.36 -16.18 19.59
C ASN A 113 10.62 -15.33 20.85
N VAL A 114 10.77 -14.02 20.71
CA VAL A 114 11.01 -13.09 21.82
C VAL A 114 9.70 -12.56 22.41
N TYR A 115 8.74 -12.25 21.53
CA TYR A 115 7.51 -11.54 21.91
C TYR A 115 6.28 -12.44 22.03
N ARG A 116 6.45 -13.77 22.06
CA ARG A 116 5.35 -14.76 22.11
C ARG A 116 4.30 -14.46 23.18
N ARG A 117 4.74 -14.06 24.38
CA ARG A 117 3.85 -13.73 25.52
C ARG A 117 2.93 -12.53 25.26
N TYR A 118 3.25 -11.68 24.28
CA TYR A 118 2.48 -10.48 23.97
C TYR A 118 1.48 -10.70 22.82
N ILE A 119 1.51 -11.83 22.14
CA ILE A 119 0.63 -12.08 20.99
C ILE A 119 -0.83 -12.10 21.43
N GLU A 120 -1.19 -12.89 22.45
CA GLU A 120 -2.58 -12.95 22.93
C GLU A 120 -3.07 -11.61 23.50
N PRO A 121 -2.35 -10.92 24.40
CA PRO A 121 -2.76 -9.58 24.82
C PRO A 121 -2.92 -8.58 23.69
N TYR A 122 -2.05 -8.64 22.67
CA TYR A 122 -2.15 -7.82 21.47
C TYR A 122 -3.43 -8.14 20.69
N MET A 123 -3.70 -9.43 20.44
CA MET A 123 -4.89 -9.88 19.72
C MET A 123 -6.19 -9.46 20.41
N GLU A 124 -6.24 -9.54 21.73
CA GLU A 124 -7.41 -9.08 22.52
C GLU A 124 -7.65 -7.59 22.33
N LYS A 125 -6.59 -6.77 22.42
CA LYS A 125 -6.69 -5.32 22.22
C LYS A 125 -7.00 -4.94 20.78
N LEU A 126 -6.42 -5.62 19.81
CA LEU A 126 -6.74 -5.44 18.40
C LEU A 126 -8.21 -5.73 18.10
N MET A 127 -8.74 -6.85 18.62
CA MET A 127 -10.16 -7.20 18.42
C MET A 127 -11.09 -6.23 19.15
N GLU A 128 -10.70 -5.68 20.30
CA GLU A 128 -11.43 -4.61 20.96
C GLU A 128 -11.46 -3.34 20.11
N GLU A 129 -10.31 -2.93 19.57
CA GLU A 129 -10.19 -1.77 18.68
C GLU A 129 -11.05 -1.93 17.42
N ILE A 130 -11.01 -3.12 16.77
CA ILE A 130 -11.83 -3.43 15.60
C ILE A 130 -13.33 -3.20 15.89
N ARG A 131 -13.83 -3.69 17.03
CA ARG A 131 -15.25 -3.50 17.39
C ARG A 131 -15.58 -2.02 17.63
N ARG A 132 -14.75 -1.28 18.35
CA ARG A 132 -14.95 0.15 18.61
C ARG A 132 -14.91 0.99 17.33
N VAL A 133 -13.97 0.67 16.43
CA VAL A 133 -13.91 1.30 15.11
C VAL A 133 -15.19 1.02 14.31
N SER A 134 -15.64 -0.24 14.29
CA SER A 134 -16.90 -0.61 13.62
C SER A 134 -18.10 0.19 14.15
N GLU A 135 -18.25 0.28 15.48
CA GLU A 135 -19.31 1.07 16.10
C GLU A 135 -19.24 2.55 15.68
N PHE A 136 -18.04 3.13 15.72
CA PHE A 136 -17.82 4.53 15.28
C PHE A 136 -18.21 4.73 13.82
N LEU A 137 -17.82 3.82 12.93
CA LEU A 137 -18.10 3.91 11.50
C LEU A 137 -19.60 3.81 11.22
N ASN A 138 -20.29 2.89 11.89
CA ASN A 138 -21.73 2.70 11.74
C ASN A 138 -22.52 3.94 12.23
N ILE A 139 -22.16 4.49 13.40
CA ILE A 139 -22.81 5.70 13.95
C ILE A 139 -22.63 6.90 13.00
N ASN A 140 -21.46 7.01 12.35
CA ASN A 140 -21.16 8.15 11.49
C ASN A 140 -21.50 7.88 10.00
N GLY A 141 -22.09 6.74 9.65
CA GLY A 141 -22.53 6.42 8.29
C GLY A 141 -21.38 6.26 7.28
N PHE A 142 -20.23 5.74 7.73
CA PHE A 142 -19.14 5.36 6.85
C PHE A 142 -19.33 3.95 6.31
N LYS A 143 -18.88 3.73 5.07
CA LYS A 143 -18.86 2.41 4.42
C LYS A 143 -17.42 1.92 4.28
N VAL A 144 -17.17 0.68 4.65
CA VAL A 144 -15.86 0.04 4.44
C VAL A 144 -15.78 -0.44 2.99
N GLN A 145 -14.80 0.08 2.24
CA GLN A 145 -14.54 -0.27 0.85
C GLN A 145 -13.53 -1.42 0.74
N THR A 146 -12.46 -1.36 1.55
CA THR A 146 -11.42 -2.40 1.54
C THR A 146 -10.94 -2.71 2.96
N ILE A 147 -10.53 -3.95 3.18
CA ILE A 147 -9.87 -4.40 4.42
C ILE A 147 -8.55 -5.06 4.04
N TYR A 148 -7.46 -4.59 4.62
CA TYR A 148 -6.13 -5.09 4.36
C TYR A 148 -5.45 -5.50 5.67
N ILE A 149 -5.08 -6.77 5.79
CA ILE A 149 -4.30 -7.29 6.92
C ILE A 149 -2.84 -7.42 6.48
N GLY A 150 -1.97 -6.67 7.11
CA GLY A 150 -0.56 -6.60 6.77
C GLY A 150 0.33 -6.33 7.97
N GLY A 151 1.46 -5.68 7.75
CA GLY A 151 2.42 -5.28 8.79
C GLY A 151 3.71 -6.09 8.76
N GLY A 152 4.01 -6.82 9.83
CA GLY A 152 5.13 -7.75 9.86
C GLY A 152 4.84 -8.98 9.02
N THR A 153 4.08 -9.92 9.56
CA THR A 153 3.65 -11.13 8.85
C THR A 153 2.34 -11.63 9.48
N PRO A 154 1.18 -11.37 8.89
CA PRO A 154 -0.11 -11.83 9.43
C PRO A 154 -0.16 -13.35 9.66
N THR A 155 0.44 -14.12 8.77
CA THR A 155 0.54 -15.58 8.88
C THR A 155 1.55 -16.07 9.94
N ALA A 156 2.23 -15.17 10.67
CA ALA A 156 2.95 -15.52 11.91
C ALA A 156 2.00 -15.93 13.05
N LEU A 157 0.75 -15.45 13.02
CA LEU A 157 -0.30 -15.94 13.91
C LEU A 157 -0.58 -17.43 13.62
N ASN A 158 -0.94 -18.19 14.66
CA ASN A 158 -1.38 -19.57 14.45
C ASN A 158 -2.79 -19.60 13.81
N ALA A 159 -3.23 -20.78 13.35
CA ALA A 159 -4.51 -20.92 12.64
C ALA A 159 -5.71 -20.44 13.49
N GLN A 160 -5.74 -20.79 14.77
CA GLN A 160 -6.82 -20.36 15.68
C GLN A 160 -6.84 -18.84 15.91
N GLN A 161 -5.66 -18.23 16.05
CA GLN A 161 -5.54 -16.77 16.19
C GLN A 161 -6.01 -16.05 14.93
N LEU A 162 -5.58 -16.53 13.78
CA LEU A 162 -5.98 -15.96 12.48
C LEU A 162 -7.49 -16.13 12.25
N GLU A 163 -8.05 -17.30 12.55
CA GLU A 163 -9.50 -17.56 12.48
C GLU A 163 -10.29 -16.60 13.37
N ARG A 164 -9.85 -16.41 14.63
CA ARG A 164 -10.50 -15.48 15.58
C ARG A 164 -10.48 -14.05 15.04
N LEU A 165 -9.36 -13.62 14.46
CA LEU A 165 -9.24 -12.29 13.87
C LEU A 165 -10.19 -12.12 12.69
N ILE A 166 -10.19 -13.06 11.74
CA ILE A 166 -11.06 -13.02 10.55
C ILE A 166 -12.53 -13.03 10.95
N LYS A 167 -12.92 -13.86 11.92
CA LYS A 167 -14.30 -13.88 12.46
C LYS A 167 -14.66 -12.55 13.12
N CYS A 168 -13.76 -11.95 13.91
CA CYS A 168 -13.98 -10.65 14.52
C CYS A 168 -14.19 -9.56 13.46
N ILE A 169 -13.36 -9.53 12.42
CA ILE A 169 -13.48 -8.59 11.30
C ILE A 169 -14.83 -8.77 10.59
N GLY A 170 -15.19 -10.00 10.24
CA GLY A 170 -16.45 -10.31 9.56
C GLY A 170 -17.69 -9.95 10.36
N ASN A 171 -17.65 -10.14 11.70
CA ASN A 171 -18.73 -9.77 12.59
C ASN A 171 -18.83 -8.25 12.79
N SER A 172 -17.70 -7.55 12.75
CA SER A 172 -17.64 -6.10 12.98
C SER A 172 -18.02 -5.29 11.75
N PHE A 173 -17.48 -5.64 10.59
CA PHE A 173 -17.69 -4.86 9.35
C PHE A 173 -18.71 -5.51 8.40
N GLY A 174 -19.24 -6.69 8.75
CA GLY A 174 -20.12 -7.46 7.92
C GLY A 174 -19.37 -8.23 6.82
N ARG A 175 -20.04 -9.19 6.19
CA ARG A 175 -19.56 -9.82 4.94
C ARG A 175 -20.01 -8.95 3.77
N GLN A 176 -19.58 -7.69 3.77
CA GLN A 176 -19.85 -6.80 2.65
C GLN A 176 -19.04 -7.25 1.44
N GLU A 177 -19.48 -6.88 0.26
CA GLU A 177 -18.74 -6.97 -0.99
C GLU A 177 -17.61 -5.92 -0.98
N CYS A 178 -16.64 -6.09 -0.09
CA CYS A 178 -15.43 -5.28 -0.03
C CYS A 178 -14.23 -6.13 -0.42
N GLU A 179 -13.20 -5.50 -0.97
CA GLU A 179 -11.92 -6.16 -1.18
C GLU A 179 -11.34 -6.56 0.17
N PHE A 180 -10.99 -7.84 0.32
CA PHE A 180 -10.38 -8.38 1.53
C PHE A 180 -9.02 -9.01 1.21
N THR A 181 -7.95 -8.38 1.69
CA THR A 181 -6.58 -8.83 1.45
C THR A 181 -5.89 -9.22 2.75
N CYS A 182 -5.22 -10.35 2.77
CA CYS A 182 -4.34 -10.76 3.87
C CYS A 182 -2.96 -11.12 3.32
N GLU A 183 -1.91 -10.43 3.80
CA GLU A 183 -0.54 -10.72 3.41
C GLU A 183 -0.10 -12.09 3.91
N ALA A 184 0.43 -12.91 3.00
CA ALA A 184 0.96 -14.25 3.26
C ALA A 184 2.35 -14.41 2.61
N GLY A 185 3.19 -13.39 2.70
CA GLY A 185 4.44 -13.28 1.94
C GLY A 185 5.58 -14.21 2.38
N ARG A 186 5.40 -15.02 3.43
CA ARG A 186 6.46 -15.91 3.96
C ARG A 186 6.04 -17.37 3.91
N PRO A 187 6.70 -18.18 3.05
CA PRO A 187 6.41 -19.61 2.93
C PRO A 187 6.57 -20.39 4.26
N ASP A 188 7.51 -19.96 5.11
CA ASP A 188 7.78 -20.58 6.42
C ASP A 188 6.67 -20.34 7.47
N SER A 189 5.72 -19.45 7.17
CA SER A 189 4.60 -19.12 8.06
C SER A 189 3.26 -19.70 7.62
N ILE A 190 3.19 -20.37 6.45
CA ILE A 190 1.97 -20.92 5.88
C ILE A 190 1.90 -22.42 6.14
N THR A 191 0.74 -22.88 6.63
CA THR A 191 0.41 -24.29 6.81
C THR A 191 -0.92 -24.61 6.13
N LYS A 192 -1.29 -25.90 6.05
CA LYS A 192 -2.57 -26.33 5.45
C LYS A 192 -3.78 -25.84 6.26
N GLU A 193 -3.62 -25.64 7.56
CA GLU A 193 -4.70 -25.20 8.45
C GLU A 193 -4.99 -23.69 8.33
N LYS A 194 -4.05 -22.91 7.81
CA LYS A 194 -4.18 -21.47 7.58
C LYS A 194 -4.71 -21.17 6.20
#